data_4fddaa629daa12a4b0a2637fb8a4a629
#
_entry.id   4fddaa629daa12a4b0a2637fb8a4a629
#
_cell.length_a   1.000
_cell.length_b   1.000
_cell.length_c   1.000
_cell.angle_alpha   90.00
_cell.angle_beta   90.00
_cell.angle_gamma   90.00
#
_symmetry.space_group_name_H-M   'P 1'
#
loop_
_entity.id
_entity.type
_entity.pdbx_description
1 polymer ?
#
loop_
_entity_poly.entity_id
_entity_poly.type
_entity_poly.pdbx_seq_one_letter_code
_entity_poly.pdbx_strand_id
1 'polypeptide(L)'
;AEQRFRRVASKVERSGAKYCETLTADRQSFNCNVDLAIDRKMKSRNAYFTFDDGAPIIRISMPMLKDSASDDEVAFILSHEYGHLIGRHIEKQEQQAIAGALILGAITAVATDYDEDLVEASFGIGAAVGSMAYSQTFELESDTLGARITHSAGYDPVKGAKFFARPEQARTTAGNLSFWGTHPPDEKRLALVLATVDQINSNIGLAKVQ
;
A
#
# COMPACT_ATOMS: atom_id res chain seq x y z
N ALA A 1 -8.48 -11.67 17.94
CA ALA A 1 -7.72 -10.95 16.92
C ALA A 1 -6.59 -11.85 16.35
N GLU A 2 -5.65 -12.35 17.19
CA GLU A 2 -4.48 -13.13 16.71
C GLU A 2 -4.82 -14.46 16.04
N GLN A 3 -5.83 -15.18 16.51
CA GLN A 3 -6.31 -16.39 15.84
C GLN A 3 -6.89 -16.08 14.46
N ARG A 4 -7.62 -14.96 14.34
CA ARG A 4 -8.09 -14.44 13.06
C ARG A 4 -6.92 -14.16 12.12
N PHE A 5 -5.92 -13.41 12.61
CA PHE A 5 -4.74 -13.09 11.83
C PHE A 5 -4.06 -14.35 11.29
N ARG A 6 -3.75 -15.34 12.16
CA ARG A 6 -3.09 -16.59 11.73
C ARG A 6 -3.86 -17.34 10.66
N ARG A 7 -5.19 -17.43 10.81
CA ARG A 7 -6.06 -18.09 9.83
C ARG A 7 -6.09 -17.38 8.50
N VAL A 8 -6.19 -16.05 8.51
CA VAL A 8 -6.25 -15.23 7.31
C VAL A 8 -4.89 -15.15 6.63
N ALA A 9 -3.85 -14.82 7.40
CA ALA A 9 -2.49 -14.62 6.90
C ALA A 9 -1.98 -15.85 6.11
N SER A 10 -2.18 -17.08 6.63
CA SER A 10 -1.72 -18.28 5.93
C SER A 10 -2.36 -18.51 4.56
N LYS A 11 -3.57 -18.00 4.32
CA LYS A 11 -4.25 -18.09 3.02
C LYS A 11 -3.83 -16.95 2.09
N VAL A 12 -3.74 -15.73 2.64
CA VAL A 12 -3.31 -14.54 1.88
C VAL A 12 -1.86 -14.72 1.42
N GLU A 13 -0.96 -15.21 2.28
CA GLU A 13 0.43 -15.49 1.96
C GLU A 13 0.56 -16.39 0.74
N ARG A 14 -0.13 -17.53 0.71
CA ARG A 14 -0.10 -18.45 -0.44
C ARG A 14 -0.63 -17.82 -1.72
N SER A 15 -1.72 -17.06 -1.63
CA SER A 15 -2.31 -16.40 -2.80
C SER A 15 -1.46 -15.23 -3.26
N GLY A 16 -0.95 -14.42 -2.34
CA GLY A 16 -0.08 -13.28 -2.61
C GLY A 16 1.24 -13.72 -3.26
N ALA A 17 1.90 -14.76 -2.73
CA ALA A 17 3.11 -15.31 -3.30
C ALA A 17 2.89 -15.76 -4.76
N LYS A 18 1.79 -16.49 -5.03
CA LYS A 18 1.46 -16.93 -6.40
C LYS A 18 1.25 -15.75 -7.36
N TYR A 19 0.52 -14.71 -6.94
CA TYR A 19 0.34 -13.50 -7.77
C TYR A 19 1.66 -12.76 -7.97
N CYS A 20 2.46 -12.62 -6.91
CA CYS A 20 3.77 -12.02 -6.96
C CYS A 20 4.67 -12.73 -7.97
N GLU A 21 4.87 -14.04 -7.85
CA GLU A 21 5.69 -14.85 -8.77
C GLU A 21 5.20 -14.74 -10.22
N THR A 22 3.88 -14.80 -10.45
CA THR A 22 3.31 -14.72 -11.78
C THR A 22 3.52 -13.36 -12.44
N LEU A 23 3.32 -12.27 -11.68
CA LEU A 23 3.37 -10.91 -12.22
C LEU A 23 4.79 -10.33 -12.28
N THR A 24 5.74 -10.95 -11.56
CA THR A 24 7.15 -10.52 -11.55
C THR A 24 8.08 -11.54 -12.18
N ALA A 25 7.54 -12.52 -12.92
CA ALA A 25 8.33 -13.59 -13.55
C ALA A 25 9.41 -13.10 -14.52
N ASP A 26 9.23 -11.90 -15.08
CA ASP A 26 10.17 -11.21 -15.97
C ASP A 26 11.19 -10.34 -15.23
N ARG A 27 11.07 -10.21 -13.91
CA ARG A 27 11.93 -9.38 -13.06
C ARG A 27 13.00 -10.26 -12.40
N GLN A 28 14.26 -10.03 -12.72
CA GLN A 28 15.36 -10.75 -12.08
C GLN A 28 15.41 -10.49 -10.57
N SER A 29 15.53 -11.56 -9.79
CA SER A 29 15.74 -11.51 -8.33
C SER A 29 14.63 -10.82 -7.54
N PHE A 30 13.39 -10.76 -8.06
CA PHE A 30 12.28 -10.24 -7.28
C PHE A 30 11.91 -11.21 -6.16
N ASN A 31 11.94 -10.73 -4.90
CA ASN A 31 11.68 -11.59 -3.75
C ASN A 31 10.18 -11.62 -3.42
N CYS A 32 9.53 -12.74 -3.69
CA CYS A 32 8.13 -13.00 -3.38
C CYS A 32 7.92 -13.79 -2.07
N ASN A 33 8.99 -14.10 -1.34
CA ASN A 33 8.89 -14.72 -0.01
C ASN A 33 8.62 -13.63 1.04
N VAL A 34 7.36 -13.39 1.31
CA VAL A 34 6.86 -12.28 2.14
C VAL A 34 6.37 -12.78 3.48
N ASP A 35 6.96 -12.32 4.55
CA ASP A 35 6.47 -12.59 5.89
C ASP A 35 5.24 -11.72 6.22
N LEU A 36 4.23 -12.31 6.87
CA LEU A 36 3.08 -11.58 7.40
C LEU A 36 3.17 -11.57 8.94
N ALA A 37 3.16 -10.38 9.54
CA ALA A 37 3.36 -10.23 10.98
C ALA A 37 2.41 -9.21 11.63
N ILE A 38 2.25 -9.33 12.94
CA ILE A 38 1.53 -8.34 13.76
C ILE A 38 2.54 -7.36 14.35
N ASP A 39 2.38 -6.07 14.05
CA ASP A 39 3.10 -5.02 14.76
C ASP A 39 2.45 -4.75 16.13
N ARG A 40 3.12 -5.18 17.18
CA ARG A 40 2.67 -5.01 18.58
C ARG A 40 3.12 -3.70 19.19
N LYS A 41 4.11 -3.03 18.57
CA LYS A 41 4.68 -1.77 19.09
C LYS A 41 3.87 -0.57 18.64
N MET A 42 3.35 -0.60 17.41
CA MET A 42 2.57 0.48 16.84
C MET A 42 1.25 0.66 17.60
N LYS A 43 0.97 1.90 18.02
CA LYS A 43 -0.22 2.27 18.81
C LYS A 43 -1.36 2.80 17.94
N SER A 44 -1.05 3.23 16.72
CA SER A 44 -2.04 3.66 15.73
C SER A 44 -2.59 2.48 14.92
N ARG A 45 -3.79 2.65 14.36
CA ARG A 45 -4.33 1.72 13.36
C ARG A 45 -3.57 1.90 12.07
N ASN A 46 -2.82 0.89 11.66
CA ASN A 46 -2.08 0.88 10.41
C ASN A 46 -1.76 -0.54 9.93
N ALA A 47 -1.59 -0.69 8.64
CA ALA A 47 -0.93 -1.80 7.99
C ALA A 47 0.05 -1.24 6.98
N TYR A 48 1.11 -1.96 6.71
CA TYR A 48 2.15 -1.48 5.80
C TYR A 48 3.03 -2.62 5.30
N PHE A 49 3.47 -2.46 4.08
CA PHE A 49 4.57 -3.21 3.51
C PHE A 49 5.90 -2.49 3.78
N THR A 50 6.94 -3.24 4.07
CA THR A 50 8.31 -2.73 4.23
C THR A 50 9.33 -3.84 4.00
N PHE A 51 10.62 -3.51 4.16
CA PHE A 51 11.71 -4.49 4.19
C PHE A 51 12.27 -4.58 5.62
N ASP A 52 12.57 -5.82 6.05
CA ASP A 52 13.26 -6.12 7.31
C ASP A 52 14.53 -6.89 6.95
N ASP A 53 15.70 -6.30 7.18
CA ASP A 53 17.00 -6.82 6.73
C ASP A 53 17.02 -7.22 5.22
N GLY A 54 16.35 -6.44 4.38
CA GLY A 54 16.24 -6.68 2.94
C GLY A 54 15.20 -7.71 2.53
N ALA A 55 14.53 -8.38 3.46
CA ALA A 55 13.41 -9.28 3.18
C ALA A 55 12.06 -8.54 3.22
N PRO A 56 11.15 -8.78 2.26
CA PRO A 56 9.85 -8.14 2.27
C PRO A 56 8.98 -8.66 3.41
N ILE A 57 8.33 -7.74 4.12
CA ILE A 57 7.42 -8.05 5.20
C ILE A 57 6.20 -7.15 5.16
N ILE A 58 5.02 -7.73 5.39
CA ILE A 58 3.77 -7.00 5.57
C ILE A 58 3.38 -7.07 7.04
N ARG A 59 3.14 -5.91 7.64
CA ARG A 59 2.75 -5.81 9.04
C ARG A 59 1.38 -5.17 9.18
N ILE A 60 0.58 -5.72 10.10
CA ILE A 60 -0.68 -5.12 10.54
C ILE A 60 -0.56 -4.79 12.03
N SER A 61 -0.89 -3.56 12.43
CA SER A 61 -0.85 -3.18 13.84
C SER A 61 -1.93 -3.90 14.65
N MET A 62 -1.65 -4.16 15.93
CA MET A 62 -2.64 -4.77 16.81
C MET A 62 -3.93 -3.93 16.93
N PRO A 63 -3.89 -2.58 17.02
CA PRO A 63 -5.11 -1.76 16.96
C PRO A 63 -5.92 -1.96 15.68
N MET A 64 -5.26 -1.99 14.51
CA MET A 64 -5.91 -2.24 13.22
C MET A 64 -6.61 -3.59 13.18
N LEU A 65 -5.90 -4.63 13.60
CA LEU A 65 -6.41 -5.99 13.64
C LEU A 65 -7.61 -6.16 14.60
N LYS A 66 -7.64 -5.42 15.70
CA LYS A 66 -8.78 -5.40 16.62
C LYS A 66 -9.99 -4.66 16.06
N ASP A 67 -9.76 -3.59 15.31
CA ASP A 67 -10.78 -2.76 14.68
C ASP A 67 -11.42 -3.43 13.44
N SER A 68 -10.70 -4.34 12.79
CA SER A 68 -11.22 -5.08 11.64
C SER A 68 -12.40 -5.95 12.04
N ALA A 69 -13.56 -5.74 11.40
CA ALA A 69 -14.83 -6.38 11.77
C ALA A 69 -14.92 -7.84 11.30
N SER A 70 -14.24 -8.20 10.21
CA SER A 70 -14.33 -9.53 9.59
C SER A 70 -12.98 -10.08 9.16
N ASP A 71 -12.97 -11.37 8.80
CA ASP A 71 -11.81 -12.00 8.14
C ASP A 71 -11.59 -11.40 6.74
N ASP A 72 -12.67 -11.00 6.05
CA ASP A 72 -12.58 -10.38 4.74
C ASP A 72 -11.85 -9.05 4.78
N GLU A 73 -12.08 -8.22 5.81
CA GLU A 73 -11.36 -6.95 5.99
C GLU A 73 -9.88 -7.19 6.24
N VAL A 74 -9.52 -8.12 7.12
CA VAL A 74 -8.10 -8.46 7.37
C VAL A 74 -7.44 -9.00 6.11
N ALA A 75 -8.15 -9.85 5.35
CA ALA A 75 -7.64 -10.40 4.11
C ALA A 75 -7.40 -9.30 3.07
N PHE A 76 -8.34 -8.38 2.91
CA PHE A 76 -8.21 -7.28 1.95
C PHE A 76 -7.06 -6.34 2.32
N ILE A 77 -6.94 -5.96 3.59
CA ILE A 77 -5.85 -5.10 4.07
C ILE A 77 -4.49 -5.74 3.76
N LEU A 78 -4.28 -7.01 4.15
CA LEU A 78 -3.01 -7.70 3.87
C LEU A 78 -2.75 -7.88 2.38
N SER A 79 -3.78 -8.16 1.60
CA SER A 79 -3.68 -8.32 0.14
C SER A 79 -3.38 -7.00 -0.58
N HIS A 80 -3.89 -5.88 -0.06
CA HIS A 80 -3.58 -4.54 -0.54
C HIS A 80 -2.09 -4.21 -0.35
N GLU A 81 -1.51 -4.57 0.78
CA GLU A 81 -0.08 -4.40 1.03
C GLU A 81 0.78 -5.26 0.08
N TYR A 82 0.32 -6.46 -0.30
CA TYR A 82 0.93 -7.22 -1.40
C TYR A 82 0.91 -6.45 -2.73
N GLY A 83 -0.14 -5.68 -2.99
CA GLY A 83 -0.23 -4.80 -4.15
C GLY A 83 0.90 -3.78 -4.18
N HIS A 84 1.20 -3.15 -3.04
CA HIS A 84 2.31 -2.21 -2.91
C HIS A 84 3.67 -2.87 -3.16
N LEU A 85 3.89 -4.09 -2.69
CA LEU A 85 5.10 -4.86 -2.98
C LEU A 85 5.23 -5.15 -4.49
N ILE A 86 4.22 -5.76 -5.09
CA ILE A 86 4.23 -6.18 -6.50
C ILE A 86 4.40 -4.97 -7.42
N GLY A 87 3.74 -3.87 -7.10
CA GLY A 87 3.84 -2.58 -7.79
C GLY A 87 5.15 -1.83 -7.56
N ARG A 88 6.00 -2.27 -6.61
CA ARG A 88 7.24 -1.59 -6.19
C ARG A 88 6.98 -0.14 -5.77
N HIS A 89 5.93 0.08 -4.99
CA HIS A 89 5.48 1.43 -4.69
C HIS A 89 6.42 2.17 -3.75
N ILE A 90 7.18 1.48 -2.88
CA ILE A 90 8.22 2.11 -2.05
C ILE A 90 9.30 2.71 -2.94
N GLU A 91 9.88 1.93 -3.85
CA GLU A 91 10.95 2.40 -4.73
C GLU A 91 10.48 3.49 -5.69
N LYS A 92 9.25 3.37 -6.21
CA LYS A 92 8.65 4.42 -7.04
C LYS A 92 8.39 5.70 -6.26
N GLN A 93 7.97 5.60 -5.01
CA GLN A 93 7.75 6.75 -4.12
C GLN A 93 9.07 7.44 -3.78
N GLU A 94 10.13 6.68 -3.50
CA GLU A 94 11.47 7.24 -3.30
C GLU A 94 11.96 8.00 -4.53
N GLN A 95 11.77 7.45 -5.73
CA GLN A 95 12.09 8.14 -6.98
C GLN A 95 11.27 9.41 -7.17
N GLN A 96 9.98 9.42 -6.80
CA GLN A 96 9.15 10.61 -6.84
C GLN A 96 9.60 11.67 -5.82
N ALA A 97 10.02 11.25 -4.63
CA ALA A 97 10.56 12.16 -3.62
C ALA A 97 11.84 12.83 -4.10
N ILE A 98 12.76 12.06 -4.70
CA ILE A 98 13.99 12.59 -5.30
C ILE A 98 13.67 13.57 -6.45
N ALA A 99 12.77 13.20 -7.35
CA ALA A 99 12.36 14.05 -8.45
C ALA A 99 11.71 15.35 -7.95
N GLY A 100 10.84 15.27 -6.94
CA GLY A 100 10.22 16.42 -6.31
C GLY A 100 11.25 17.37 -5.67
N ALA A 101 12.24 16.82 -4.96
CA ALA A 101 13.33 17.59 -4.40
C ALA A 101 14.11 18.33 -5.48
N LEU A 102 14.53 17.61 -6.54
CA LEU A 102 15.30 18.20 -7.64
C LEU A 102 14.53 19.30 -8.38
N ILE A 103 13.25 19.08 -8.65
CA ILE A 103 12.39 20.07 -9.33
C ILE A 103 12.25 21.32 -8.48
N LEU A 104 11.90 21.18 -7.20
CA LEU A 104 11.69 22.33 -6.33
C LEU A 104 13.00 23.07 -6.03
N GLY A 105 14.09 22.33 -5.83
CA GLY A 105 15.44 22.92 -5.69
C GLY A 105 15.86 23.74 -6.91
N ALA A 106 15.64 23.21 -8.11
CA ALA A 106 15.95 23.92 -9.36
C ALA A 106 15.10 25.19 -9.55
N ILE A 107 13.79 25.11 -9.24
CA ILE A 107 12.91 26.29 -9.31
C ILE A 107 13.37 27.36 -8.30
N THR A 108 13.68 26.98 -7.08
CA THR A 108 14.14 27.91 -6.04
C THR A 108 15.48 28.54 -6.41
N ALA A 109 16.44 27.76 -6.91
CA ALA A 109 17.74 28.27 -7.34
C ALA A 109 17.60 29.38 -8.38
N VAL A 110 16.76 29.18 -9.39
CA VAL A 110 16.50 30.20 -10.41
C VAL A 110 15.75 31.41 -9.84
N ALA A 111 14.78 31.20 -8.96
CA ALA A 111 13.97 32.27 -8.39
C ALA A 111 14.72 33.15 -7.38
N THR A 112 15.75 32.61 -6.71
CA THR A 112 16.51 33.29 -5.65
C THR A 112 17.93 33.65 -6.02
N ASP A 113 18.28 33.60 -7.31
CA ASP A 113 19.64 33.82 -7.80
C ASP A 113 20.71 32.96 -7.08
N TYR A 114 20.33 31.66 -6.89
CA TYR A 114 21.17 30.64 -6.24
C TYR A 114 21.46 30.88 -4.76
N ASP A 115 20.50 31.40 -3.98
CA ASP A 115 20.60 31.44 -2.52
C ASP A 115 20.63 30.01 -1.96
N GLU A 116 21.81 29.61 -1.42
CA GLU A 116 22.07 28.22 -1.00
C GLU A 116 21.14 27.77 0.13
N ASP A 117 20.85 28.62 1.12
CA ASP A 117 20.00 28.28 2.27
C ASP A 117 18.54 28.01 1.82
N LEU A 118 18.03 28.81 0.90
CA LEU A 118 16.68 28.65 0.36
C LEU A 118 16.59 27.43 -0.56
N VAL A 119 17.63 27.17 -1.34
CA VAL A 119 17.70 25.98 -2.20
C VAL A 119 17.74 24.72 -1.35
N GLU A 120 18.57 24.64 -0.31
CA GLU A 120 18.65 23.49 0.59
C GLU A 120 17.30 23.25 1.30
N ALA A 121 16.67 24.29 1.83
CA ALA A 121 15.35 24.17 2.44
C ALA A 121 14.28 23.65 1.46
N SER A 122 14.35 24.06 0.21
CA SER A 122 13.39 23.63 -0.82
C SER A 122 13.56 22.16 -1.23
N PHE A 123 14.76 21.60 -1.18
CA PHE A 123 14.98 20.17 -1.38
C PHE A 123 14.21 19.34 -0.33
N GLY A 124 14.28 19.74 0.94
CA GLY A 124 13.55 19.06 2.02
C GLY A 124 12.03 19.11 1.83
N ILE A 125 11.50 20.26 1.42
CA ILE A 125 10.06 20.43 1.13
C ILE A 125 9.65 19.59 -0.07
N GLY A 126 10.43 19.60 -1.17
CA GLY A 126 10.14 18.81 -2.36
C GLY A 126 10.12 17.29 -2.08
N ALA A 127 11.09 16.81 -1.34
CA ALA A 127 11.15 15.42 -0.90
C ALA A 127 9.95 15.06 0.00
N ALA A 128 9.59 15.93 0.95
CA ALA A 128 8.44 15.72 1.83
C ALA A 128 7.13 15.63 1.04
N VAL A 129 6.91 16.52 0.09
CA VAL A 129 5.71 16.49 -0.78
C VAL A 129 5.66 15.20 -1.60
N GLY A 130 6.79 14.75 -2.15
CA GLY A 130 6.86 13.51 -2.94
C GLY A 130 6.63 12.24 -2.13
N SER A 131 6.84 12.27 -0.80
CA SER A 131 6.78 11.09 0.09
C SER A 131 5.57 11.05 1.03
N MET A 132 4.65 12.02 0.97
CA MET A 132 3.60 12.18 1.99
C MET A 132 2.55 11.06 2.05
N ALA A 133 2.21 10.47 0.92
CA ALA A 133 1.28 9.34 0.81
C ALA A 133 1.50 8.64 -0.53
N TYR A 134 1.04 7.41 -0.63
CA TYR A 134 0.99 6.77 -1.94
C TYR A 134 0.09 7.56 -2.89
N SER A 135 0.50 7.65 -4.17
CA SER A 135 -0.32 8.31 -5.18
C SER A 135 -1.64 7.54 -5.38
N GLN A 136 -2.68 8.25 -5.80
CA GLN A 136 -3.96 7.62 -6.14
C GLN A 136 -3.78 6.44 -7.11
N THR A 137 -2.85 6.55 -8.07
CA THR A 137 -2.57 5.47 -9.02
C THR A 137 -2.03 4.22 -8.31
N PHE A 138 -1.12 4.38 -7.35
CA PHE A 138 -0.58 3.27 -6.57
C PHE A 138 -1.65 2.61 -5.70
N GLU A 139 -2.54 3.41 -5.11
CA GLU A 139 -3.66 2.89 -4.34
C GLU A 139 -4.63 2.07 -5.21
N LEU A 140 -4.96 2.55 -6.41
CA LEU A 140 -5.83 1.84 -7.34
C LEU A 140 -5.19 0.54 -7.87
N GLU A 141 -3.87 0.56 -8.14
CA GLU A 141 -3.11 -0.64 -8.50
C GLU A 141 -3.14 -1.67 -7.37
N SER A 142 -2.89 -1.23 -6.13
CA SER A 142 -2.90 -2.07 -4.94
C SER A 142 -4.30 -2.62 -4.64
N ASP A 143 -5.36 -1.84 -4.83
CA ASP A 143 -6.74 -2.29 -4.67
C ASP A 143 -7.12 -3.36 -5.71
N THR A 144 -6.67 -3.20 -6.95
CA THR A 144 -6.91 -4.19 -8.02
C THR A 144 -6.24 -5.52 -7.69
N LEU A 145 -4.97 -5.49 -7.31
CA LEU A 145 -4.23 -6.68 -6.90
C LEU A 145 -4.78 -7.26 -5.60
N GLY A 146 -5.07 -6.40 -4.63
CA GLY A 146 -5.65 -6.75 -3.35
C GLY A 146 -6.97 -7.49 -3.49
N ALA A 147 -7.88 -7.01 -4.36
CA ALA A 147 -9.15 -7.68 -4.63
C ALA A 147 -8.95 -9.08 -5.21
N ARG A 148 -8.03 -9.25 -6.16
CA ARG A 148 -7.73 -10.55 -6.79
C ARG A 148 -7.07 -11.53 -5.82
N ILE A 149 -6.11 -11.08 -5.02
CA ILE A 149 -5.44 -11.91 -4.02
C ILE A 149 -6.46 -12.31 -2.95
N THR A 150 -7.28 -11.38 -2.45
CA THR A 150 -8.33 -11.63 -1.47
C THR A 150 -9.31 -12.70 -1.95
N HIS A 151 -9.80 -12.56 -3.18
CA HIS A 151 -10.70 -13.55 -3.80
C HIS A 151 -10.03 -14.92 -3.93
N SER A 152 -8.77 -14.96 -4.42
CA SER A 152 -7.99 -16.20 -4.56
C SER A 152 -7.71 -16.88 -3.21
N ALA A 153 -7.61 -16.11 -2.12
CA ALA A 153 -7.48 -16.62 -0.76
C ALA A 153 -8.80 -17.14 -0.17
N GLY A 154 -9.93 -17.04 -0.92
CA GLY A 154 -11.24 -17.51 -0.52
C GLY A 154 -12.01 -16.55 0.39
N TYR A 155 -11.74 -15.26 0.29
CA TYR A 155 -12.43 -14.17 1.00
C TYR A 155 -13.16 -13.26 0.02
N ASP A 156 -14.14 -12.50 0.53
CA ASP A 156 -14.95 -11.57 -0.25
C ASP A 156 -14.27 -10.19 -0.31
N PRO A 157 -13.73 -9.80 -1.49
CA PRO A 157 -13.02 -8.53 -1.61
C PRO A 157 -13.93 -7.31 -1.46
N VAL A 158 -15.24 -7.41 -1.81
CA VAL A 158 -16.18 -6.30 -1.64
C VAL A 158 -16.45 -6.06 -0.15
N LYS A 159 -16.66 -7.11 0.63
CA LYS A 159 -16.81 -6.99 2.08
C LYS A 159 -15.52 -6.46 2.72
N GLY A 160 -14.36 -6.94 2.25
CA GLY A 160 -13.07 -6.47 2.71
C GLY A 160 -12.83 -4.99 2.44
N ALA A 161 -13.15 -4.53 1.23
CA ALA A 161 -12.95 -3.14 0.83
C ALA A 161 -13.86 -2.13 1.56
N LYS A 162 -14.95 -2.57 2.20
CA LYS A 162 -15.79 -1.69 3.05
C LYS A 162 -15.00 -1.00 4.15
N PHE A 163 -13.90 -1.60 4.58
CA PHE A 163 -12.99 -0.97 5.53
C PHE A 163 -12.51 0.40 5.04
N PHE A 164 -12.19 0.54 3.76
CA PHE A 164 -11.72 1.80 3.16
C PHE A 164 -12.79 2.89 3.07
N ALA A 165 -14.07 2.53 3.14
CA ALA A 165 -15.17 3.48 3.12
C ALA A 165 -15.48 4.11 4.50
N ARG A 166 -14.76 3.71 5.56
CA ARG A 166 -14.95 4.27 6.89
C ARG A 166 -14.36 5.67 6.96
N PRO A 167 -15.11 6.67 7.48
CA PRO A 167 -14.58 8.01 7.67
C PRO A 167 -13.57 8.00 8.82
N GLU A 168 -12.32 8.30 8.53
CA GLU A 168 -11.23 8.33 9.51
C GLU A 168 -10.29 9.49 9.27
N GLN A 169 -9.64 9.94 10.34
CA GLN A 169 -8.67 11.02 10.25
C GLN A 169 -7.33 10.51 9.70
N ALA A 170 -6.74 11.26 8.78
CA ALA A 170 -5.44 10.97 8.21
C ALA A 170 -4.29 10.96 9.24
N ARG A 171 -4.47 11.68 10.36
CA ARG A 171 -3.49 11.72 11.44
C ARG A 171 -4.12 11.38 12.77
N THR A 172 -3.33 10.72 13.61
CA THR A 172 -3.66 10.48 15.02
C THR A 172 -3.61 11.78 15.82
N THR A 173 -4.15 11.78 17.03
CA THR A 173 -4.02 12.91 17.98
C THR A 173 -2.56 13.24 18.32
N ALA A 174 -1.64 12.27 18.17
CA ALA A 174 -0.21 12.47 18.34
C ALA A 174 0.52 12.95 17.06
N GLY A 175 -0.23 13.27 15.98
CA GLY A 175 0.32 13.79 14.72
C GLY A 175 0.87 12.74 13.75
N ASN A 176 0.95 11.46 14.14
CA ASN A 176 1.42 10.38 13.27
C ASN A 176 0.39 10.06 12.18
N LEU A 177 0.86 9.67 10.99
CA LEU A 177 -0.02 9.18 9.94
C LEU A 177 -0.73 7.90 10.41
N SER A 178 -2.04 7.85 10.19
CA SER A 178 -2.84 6.63 10.32
C SER A 178 -2.82 5.87 9.00
N PHE A 179 -3.46 4.71 8.95
CA PHE A 179 -3.66 3.99 7.69
C PHE A 179 -4.28 4.87 6.60
N TRP A 180 -5.31 5.64 6.92
CA TRP A 180 -5.94 6.57 5.96
C TRP A 180 -5.10 7.80 5.62
N GLY A 181 -4.05 8.08 6.40
CA GLY A 181 -3.06 9.10 6.08
C GLY A 181 -1.99 8.63 5.10
N THR A 182 -1.69 7.33 5.10
CA THR A 182 -0.78 6.69 4.15
C THR A 182 -1.51 6.15 2.91
N HIS A 183 -2.78 5.78 3.08
CA HIS A 183 -3.67 5.23 2.04
C HIS A 183 -4.97 6.05 1.97
N PRO A 184 -4.94 7.23 1.33
CA PRO A 184 -6.09 8.14 1.33
C PRO A 184 -7.35 7.48 0.78
N PRO A 185 -8.51 7.68 1.44
CA PRO A 185 -9.78 7.19 0.93
C PRO A 185 -10.14 7.94 -0.35
N ASP A 186 -10.69 7.22 -1.33
CA ASP A 186 -11.20 7.76 -2.58
C ASP A 186 -12.41 6.93 -3.03
N GLU A 187 -13.46 7.57 -3.49
CA GLU A 187 -14.66 6.90 -4.01
C GLU A 187 -14.33 5.95 -5.17
N LYS A 188 -13.31 6.29 -5.97
CA LYS A 188 -12.83 5.46 -7.08
C LYS A 188 -12.28 4.12 -6.62
N ARG A 189 -11.74 4.03 -5.41
CA ARG A 189 -11.18 2.80 -4.85
C ARG A 189 -12.25 1.71 -4.75
N LEU A 190 -13.39 2.01 -4.13
CA LEU A 190 -14.49 1.05 -4.00
C LEU A 190 -15.09 0.69 -5.37
N ALA A 191 -15.27 1.67 -6.26
CA ALA A 191 -15.77 1.44 -7.62
C ALA A 191 -14.82 0.49 -8.39
N LEU A 192 -13.51 0.67 -8.26
CA LEU A 192 -12.52 -0.20 -8.90
C LEU A 192 -12.53 -1.62 -8.34
N VAL A 193 -12.70 -1.78 -7.02
CA VAL A 193 -12.84 -3.11 -6.41
C VAL A 193 -14.06 -3.84 -6.96
N LEU A 194 -15.21 -3.16 -7.09
CA LEU A 194 -16.42 -3.72 -7.70
C LEU A 194 -16.18 -4.15 -9.16
N ALA A 195 -15.58 -3.27 -9.96
CA ALA A 195 -15.23 -3.58 -11.35
C ALA A 195 -14.23 -4.75 -11.46
N THR A 196 -13.28 -4.83 -10.53
CA THR A 196 -12.32 -5.94 -10.49
C THR A 196 -13.01 -7.27 -10.16
N VAL A 197 -13.97 -7.26 -9.25
CA VAL A 197 -14.77 -8.46 -8.91
C VAL A 197 -15.61 -8.91 -10.11
N ASP A 198 -16.20 -7.99 -10.84
CA ASP A 198 -16.93 -8.32 -12.08
C ASP A 198 -16.01 -8.94 -13.13
N GLN A 199 -14.77 -8.45 -13.27
CA GLN A 199 -13.76 -9.07 -14.13
C GLN A 199 -13.39 -10.49 -13.67
N ILE A 200 -13.21 -10.70 -12.37
CA ILE A 200 -12.91 -12.02 -11.80
C ILE A 200 -14.04 -13.00 -12.12
N ASN A 201 -15.29 -12.60 -11.87
CA ASN A 201 -16.47 -13.41 -12.13
C ASN A 201 -16.65 -13.73 -13.63
N SER A 202 -16.19 -12.84 -14.50
CA SER A 202 -16.19 -13.02 -15.95
C SER A 202 -14.94 -13.74 -16.48
N ASN A 203 -14.08 -14.28 -15.61
CA ASN A 203 -12.80 -14.92 -15.94
C ASN A 203 -11.85 -14.02 -16.76
N ILE A 204 -11.95 -12.71 -16.61
CA ILE A 204 -11.04 -11.75 -17.23
C ILE A 204 -9.77 -11.64 -16.37
N GLY A 205 -8.63 -12.06 -16.91
CA GLY A 205 -7.31 -11.93 -16.28
C GLY A 205 -6.84 -10.48 -16.15
N LEU A 206 -5.74 -10.28 -15.43
CA LEU A 206 -5.01 -8.99 -15.47
C LEU A 206 -4.41 -8.82 -16.87
N ALA A 207 -4.70 -7.69 -17.51
CA ALA A 207 -3.94 -7.27 -18.69
C ALA A 207 -2.48 -7.00 -18.25
N LYS A 208 -1.50 -7.59 -18.92
CA LYS A 208 -0.10 -7.18 -18.74
C LYS A 208 -0.02 -5.72 -19.19
N VAL A 209 0.28 -4.83 -18.27
CA VAL A 209 0.67 -3.46 -18.63
C VAL A 209 2.00 -3.59 -19.35
N GLN A 210 2.01 -3.24 -20.63
CA GLN A 210 3.21 -3.17 -21.46
C GLN A 210 4.10 -2.00 -21.03
#